data_e02e6fd68e56900b91389d58e71c2649
#
_entry.id   e02e6fd68e56900b91389d58e71c2649
#
_cell.length_a   1.000
_cell.length_b   1.000
_cell.length_c   1.000
_cell.angle_alpha   90.00
_cell.angle_beta   90.00
_cell.angle_gamma   90.00
#
_symmetry.space_group_name_H-M   'P 1'
#
loop_
_entity.id
_entity.type
_entity.pdbx_description
1 polymer ?
#
loop_
_entity_poly.entity_id
_entity_poly.type
_entity_poly.pdbx_seq_one_letter_code
_entity_poly.pdbx_strand_id
1 'polypeptide(L)'
;MSSHLRTLLSFPSSGFELVDTARKIEEETPTYEAEKYHPVRLGQVFQDRYQVVGKVGFGGSSTVWLARDFYHEVKIYEHRKASNYKDDHVGKAFCRKHYDSFTVDSPSGSHDCLVQEPLGLSLDRVLDTRPTNTFDLELLKPPLSQILLGLDYLHRLDIIHTDLQVKNLLLGINDPSVFSVFEKAETEYQPCPRKALDDRTIYVSMRVPFSHRLPIITDFGEVRLQEEARVGEDIMPDSWDMVKDRTFFKARNEEGLLDDRLHLAEMVAIMGPPPKEFLERSQTSLMYWNEHGQWRGLTPIPDISLESLAPGIEGEDVPGFLSFLRRILRWLPEERPTAGELVLDPWLMKGLGKFGQRN
;
A
#
# COMPACT_ATOMS: atom_id res chain seq x y z
N MET A 1 26.60 -29.95 7.38
CA MET A 1 25.58 -29.56 8.37
C MET A 1 24.23 -29.98 7.80
N SER A 2 23.54 -30.88 8.47
CA SER A 2 22.25 -31.42 8.00
C SER A 2 21.21 -30.27 7.99
N SER A 3 20.76 -29.86 6.80
CA SER A 3 19.62 -28.94 6.65
C SER A 3 18.41 -29.71 7.16
N HIS A 4 17.86 -29.30 8.30
CA HIS A 4 16.58 -29.81 8.76
C HIS A 4 15.48 -29.29 7.82
N LEU A 5 15.21 -30.02 6.74
CA LEU A 5 14.05 -29.79 5.90
C LEU A 5 12.81 -29.94 6.77
N ARG A 6 11.94 -28.94 6.76
CA ARG A 6 10.64 -29.04 7.44
C ARG A 6 9.77 -30.07 6.73
N THR A 7 9.05 -30.89 7.49
CA THR A 7 8.12 -31.88 6.92
C THR A 7 6.95 -31.16 6.20
N LEU A 8 6.53 -31.70 5.06
CA LEU A 8 5.34 -31.22 4.35
C LEU A 8 4.10 -31.32 5.25
N LEU A 9 3.29 -30.28 5.23
CA LEU A 9 1.97 -30.29 5.86
C LEU A 9 0.99 -31.07 4.99
N SER A 10 0.11 -31.83 5.64
CA SER A 10 -1.02 -32.50 4.98
C SER A 10 -2.29 -31.69 5.24
N PHE A 11 -3.05 -31.39 4.19
CA PHE A 11 -4.29 -30.64 4.26
C PHE A 11 -5.50 -31.55 4.15
N PRO A 12 -6.56 -31.33 4.94
CA PRO A 12 -7.75 -32.17 4.92
C PRO A 12 -8.50 -32.04 3.59
N SER A 13 -9.00 -33.18 3.10
CA SER A 13 -9.86 -33.25 1.90
C SER A 13 -11.34 -33.00 2.23
N SER A 14 -11.71 -32.89 3.50
CA SER A 14 -13.07 -32.68 4.00
C SER A 14 -13.04 -31.86 5.32
N GLY A 15 -14.21 -31.52 5.86
CA GLY A 15 -14.31 -30.77 7.12
C GLY A 15 -14.25 -29.25 6.96
N PHE A 16 -14.24 -28.74 5.74
CA PHE A 16 -14.34 -27.31 5.43
C PHE A 16 -15.76 -26.96 4.97
N GLU A 17 -16.12 -25.69 5.14
CA GLU A 17 -17.37 -25.13 4.65
C GLU A 17 -17.32 -25.00 3.10
N LEU A 18 -18.36 -25.53 2.43
CA LEU A 18 -18.56 -25.27 1.01
C LEU A 18 -19.37 -24.00 0.84
N VAL A 19 -18.77 -23.02 0.16
CA VAL A 19 -19.42 -21.75 -0.18
C VAL A 19 -20.27 -21.97 -1.44
N ASP A 20 -21.50 -21.42 -1.44
CA ASP A 20 -22.37 -21.41 -2.60
C ASP A 20 -21.65 -20.84 -3.82
N THR A 21 -21.78 -21.53 -4.96
CA THR A 21 -21.15 -21.12 -6.23
C THR A 21 -21.65 -19.76 -6.74
N ALA A 22 -22.86 -19.35 -6.38
CA ALA A 22 -23.41 -18.04 -6.71
C ALA A 22 -22.80 -16.89 -5.87
N ARG A 23 -22.20 -17.19 -4.71
CA ARG A 23 -21.56 -16.18 -3.87
C ARG A 23 -20.26 -15.71 -4.52
N LYS A 24 -20.15 -14.41 -4.76
CA LYS A 24 -18.91 -13.80 -5.23
C LYS A 24 -17.84 -13.78 -4.12
N ILE A 25 -16.60 -14.06 -4.46
CA ILE A 25 -15.40 -13.94 -3.63
C ILE A 25 -14.40 -13.07 -4.42
N GLU A 26 -13.57 -13.68 -5.28
CA GLU A 26 -12.66 -12.95 -6.16
C GLU A 26 -13.42 -12.18 -7.25
N GLU A 27 -14.56 -12.71 -7.67
CA GLU A 27 -15.47 -12.13 -8.65
C GLU A 27 -16.14 -10.81 -8.17
N GLU A 28 -15.91 -10.39 -6.92
CA GLU A 28 -16.26 -9.04 -6.45
C GLU A 28 -15.39 -7.96 -7.09
N THR A 29 -14.17 -8.33 -7.55
CA THR A 29 -13.27 -7.43 -8.25
C THR A 29 -13.82 -7.12 -9.63
N PRO A 30 -14.05 -5.84 -10.01
CA PRO A 30 -14.67 -5.47 -11.30
C PRO A 30 -13.92 -5.99 -12.52
N THR A 31 -12.61 -6.19 -12.42
CA THR A 31 -11.73 -6.65 -13.50
C THR A 31 -11.39 -8.14 -13.42
N TYR A 32 -12.14 -8.90 -12.60
CA TYR A 32 -11.86 -10.33 -12.42
C TYR A 32 -12.16 -11.12 -13.70
N GLU A 33 -11.14 -11.80 -14.18
CA GLU A 33 -11.20 -12.80 -15.24
C GLU A 33 -10.42 -14.02 -14.75
N ALA A 34 -11.11 -15.15 -14.59
CA ALA A 34 -10.55 -16.34 -13.96
C ALA A 34 -9.22 -16.81 -14.61
N GLU A 35 -9.10 -16.63 -15.92
CA GLU A 35 -7.95 -17.03 -16.72
C GLU A 35 -6.68 -16.20 -16.41
N LYS A 36 -6.84 -15.00 -15.86
CA LYS A 36 -5.71 -14.14 -15.45
C LYS A 36 -5.01 -14.62 -14.18
N TYR A 37 -5.63 -15.55 -13.43
CA TYR A 37 -5.12 -16.01 -12.15
C TYR A 37 -4.75 -17.50 -12.22
N HIS A 38 -3.53 -17.83 -11.77
CA HIS A 38 -3.14 -19.24 -11.61
C HIS A 38 -4.01 -19.92 -10.55
N PRO A 39 -4.60 -21.09 -10.85
CA PRO A 39 -5.45 -21.83 -9.90
C PRO A 39 -4.61 -22.55 -8.83
N VAL A 40 -4.26 -21.81 -7.77
CA VAL A 40 -3.46 -22.31 -6.64
C VAL A 40 -4.28 -23.25 -5.75
N ARG A 41 -3.65 -24.30 -5.20
CA ARG A 41 -4.27 -25.24 -4.25
C ARG A 41 -3.53 -25.25 -2.92
N LEU A 42 -4.26 -25.43 -1.83
CA LEU A 42 -3.65 -25.65 -0.51
C LEU A 42 -2.78 -26.91 -0.53
N GLY A 43 -1.61 -26.83 0.08
CA GLY A 43 -0.63 -27.90 0.08
C GLY A 43 0.21 -27.99 -1.19
N GLN A 44 -0.12 -27.27 -2.26
CA GLN A 44 0.68 -27.22 -3.48
C GLN A 44 2.11 -26.72 -3.16
N VAL A 45 3.10 -27.33 -3.77
CA VAL A 45 4.50 -26.96 -3.59
C VAL A 45 5.01 -26.34 -4.89
N PHE A 46 5.57 -25.13 -4.80
CA PHE A 46 6.24 -24.45 -5.88
C PHE A 46 7.76 -24.52 -5.70
N GLN A 47 8.50 -24.70 -6.80
CA GLN A 47 9.96 -24.71 -6.82
C GLN A 47 10.58 -25.73 -5.84
N ASP A 48 9.88 -26.84 -5.55
CA ASP A 48 10.25 -27.83 -4.52
C ASP A 48 10.59 -27.20 -3.15
N ARG A 49 10.07 -25.99 -2.90
CA ARG A 49 10.45 -25.15 -1.78
C ARG A 49 9.29 -24.52 -1.03
N TYR A 50 8.33 -23.95 -1.74
CA TYR A 50 7.26 -23.12 -1.15
C TYR A 50 5.96 -23.91 -1.09
N GLN A 51 5.55 -24.39 0.08
CA GLN A 51 4.25 -25.04 0.26
C GLN A 51 3.18 -23.99 0.61
N VAL A 52 2.13 -23.94 -0.19
CA VAL A 52 0.97 -23.08 0.05
C VAL A 52 0.21 -23.52 1.29
N VAL A 53 0.02 -22.60 2.24
CA VAL A 53 -0.69 -22.81 3.51
C VAL A 53 -2.11 -22.28 3.46
N GLY A 54 -2.32 -21.06 2.94
CA GLY A 54 -3.63 -20.45 2.91
C GLY A 54 -3.66 -19.18 2.08
N LYS A 55 -4.85 -18.78 1.64
CA LYS A 55 -5.06 -17.52 0.93
C LYS A 55 -5.15 -16.37 1.93
N VAL A 56 -4.41 -15.29 1.70
CA VAL A 56 -4.43 -14.10 2.56
C VAL A 56 -5.06 -12.88 1.90
N GLY A 57 -5.20 -12.89 0.57
CA GLY A 57 -5.82 -11.79 -0.14
C GLY A 57 -5.95 -12.01 -1.64
N PHE A 58 -6.59 -11.06 -2.30
CA PHE A 58 -6.68 -10.96 -3.75
C PHE A 58 -6.89 -9.50 -4.16
N GLY A 59 -6.58 -9.20 -5.40
CA GLY A 59 -6.78 -7.89 -6.01
C GLY A 59 -7.04 -8.00 -7.52
N GLY A 60 -7.07 -6.87 -8.22
CA GLY A 60 -7.36 -6.80 -9.66
C GLY A 60 -6.36 -7.53 -10.56
N SER A 61 -5.13 -7.76 -10.08
CA SER A 61 -4.04 -8.35 -10.87
C SER A 61 -3.44 -9.62 -10.27
N SER A 62 -3.73 -9.94 -8.99
CA SER A 62 -3.06 -11.06 -8.30
C SER A 62 -3.88 -11.67 -7.17
N THR A 63 -3.53 -12.90 -6.80
CA THR A 63 -3.93 -13.54 -5.55
C THR A 63 -2.73 -13.68 -4.63
N VAL A 64 -2.92 -13.48 -3.32
CA VAL A 64 -1.85 -13.50 -2.32
C VAL A 64 -2.02 -14.69 -1.40
N TRP A 65 -0.94 -15.46 -1.23
CA TRP A 65 -0.93 -16.70 -0.49
C TRP A 65 0.15 -16.70 0.58
N LEU A 66 -0.19 -17.21 1.76
CA LEU A 66 0.80 -17.58 2.75
C LEU A 66 1.43 -18.89 2.32
N ALA A 67 2.75 -18.93 2.24
CA ALA A 67 3.50 -20.13 1.92
C ALA A 67 4.58 -20.41 2.98
N ARG A 68 4.84 -21.69 3.21
CA ARG A 68 5.91 -22.19 4.07
C ARG A 68 7.14 -22.46 3.24
N ASP A 69 8.25 -21.83 3.59
CA ASP A 69 9.57 -22.08 2.99
C ASP A 69 10.29 -23.22 3.71
N PHE A 70 10.68 -24.26 2.99
CA PHE A 70 11.41 -25.39 3.55
C PHE A 70 12.89 -25.09 3.84
N TYR A 71 13.46 -24.07 3.20
CA TYR A 71 14.88 -23.71 3.25
C TYR A 71 15.16 -22.42 4.02
N HIS A 72 14.21 -21.93 4.80
CA HIS A 72 14.24 -20.59 5.40
C HIS A 72 15.50 -20.29 6.23
N GLU A 73 16.08 -21.28 6.92
CA GLU A 73 17.22 -21.05 7.82
C GLU A 73 18.56 -20.82 7.09
N VAL A 74 18.73 -21.39 5.88
CA VAL A 74 20.03 -21.37 5.19
C VAL A 74 20.20 -20.13 4.32
N LYS A 75 19.18 -19.68 3.62
CA LYS A 75 19.28 -18.59 2.61
C LYS A 75 19.18 -17.18 3.16
N ILE A 76 18.58 -16.94 4.34
CA ILE A 76 18.60 -15.62 4.95
C ILE A 76 20.03 -15.15 5.21
N TYR A 77 20.90 -16.05 5.66
CA TYR A 77 22.33 -15.74 5.88
C TYR A 77 23.09 -15.51 4.57
N GLU A 78 22.77 -16.24 3.50
CA GLU A 78 23.40 -16.09 2.19
C GLU A 78 22.91 -14.83 1.46
N HIS A 79 21.61 -14.50 1.54
CA HIS A 79 21.07 -13.28 0.94
C HIS A 79 21.57 -12.00 1.63
N ARG A 80 21.73 -12.04 2.96
CA ARG A 80 22.35 -10.93 3.71
C ARG A 80 23.84 -10.75 3.36
N LYS A 81 24.55 -11.82 2.98
CA LYS A 81 25.94 -11.75 2.54
C LYS A 81 26.09 -11.30 1.09
N ALA A 82 25.14 -11.64 0.21
CA ALA A 82 25.17 -11.28 -1.21
C ALA A 82 24.78 -9.80 -1.46
N SER A 83 23.99 -9.18 -0.58
CA SER A 83 23.71 -7.74 -0.68
C SER A 83 24.89 -6.93 -0.14
N ASN A 84 25.96 -6.87 -0.92
CA ASN A 84 27.14 -6.00 -0.69
C ASN A 84 26.84 -4.50 -0.87
N TYR A 85 25.58 -4.09 -0.89
CA TYR A 85 25.22 -2.68 -0.82
C TYR A 85 25.37 -2.23 0.63
N LYS A 86 26.42 -1.47 0.88
CA LYS A 86 26.66 -0.67 2.12
C LYS A 86 25.64 0.47 2.28
N ASP A 87 24.36 0.19 2.03
CA ASP A 87 23.33 1.17 2.26
C ASP A 87 22.70 0.90 3.62
N ASP A 88 23.25 1.56 4.65
CA ASP A 88 22.77 1.52 6.03
C ASP A 88 21.55 2.43 6.25
N HIS A 89 20.84 2.79 5.17
CA HIS A 89 19.69 3.67 5.29
C HIS A 89 18.56 3.01 6.07
N VAL A 90 18.12 3.64 7.16
CA VAL A 90 17.07 3.12 8.06
C VAL A 90 15.75 2.85 7.32
N GLY A 91 15.41 3.65 6.31
CA GLY A 91 14.20 3.52 5.50
C GLY A 91 14.08 2.19 4.75
N LYS A 92 15.19 1.50 4.49
CA LYS A 92 15.20 0.15 3.90
C LYS A 92 14.35 -0.85 4.70
N ALA A 93 14.28 -0.68 6.03
CA ALA A 93 13.48 -1.54 6.90
C ALA A 93 11.98 -1.30 6.76
N PHE A 94 11.57 -0.20 6.14
CA PHE A 94 10.19 0.26 5.99
C PHE A 94 9.62 0.01 4.59
N CYS A 95 10.39 -0.67 3.75
CA CYS A 95 9.94 -1.17 2.45
C CYS A 95 9.84 -2.70 2.51
N ARG A 96 8.79 -3.26 1.91
CA ARG A 96 8.56 -4.71 1.90
C ARG A 96 9.73 -5.45 1.25
N LYS A 97 10.22 -6.49 1.91
CA LYS A 97 11.31 -7.30 1.38
C LYS A 97 10.81 -8.26 0.32
N HIS A 98 11.54 -8.31 -0.77
CA HIS A 98 11.42 -9.33 -1.80
C HIS A 98 12.45 -10.44 -1.53
N TYR A 99 12.03 -11.69 -1.58
CA TYR A 99 12.88 -12.85 -1.27
C TYR A 99 13.22 -13.66 -2.51
N ASP A 100 12.27 -13.84 -3.42
CA ASP A 100 12.44 -14.68 -4.60
C ASP A 100 11.37 -14.36 -5.65
N SER A 101 11.60 -14.74 -6.90
CA SER A 101 10.62 -14.70 -7.97
C SER A 101 10.79 -15.88 -8.91
N PHE A 102 9.69 -16.38 -9.43
CA PHE A 102 9.65 -17.45 -10.41
C PHE A 102 8.36 -17.39 -11.23
N THR A 103 8.36 -18.10 -12.35
CA THR A 103 7.21 -18.16 -13.24
C THR A 103 6.55 -19.52 -13.14
N VAL A 104 5.22 -19.57 -13.22
CA VAL A 104 4.41 -20.81 -13.25
C VAL A 104 3.56 -20.81 -14.50
N ASP A 105 3.66 -21.88 -15.27
CA ASP A 105 2.84 -22.07 -16.45
C ASP A 105 1.49 -22.73 -16.09
N SER A 106 0.44 -22.29 -16.77
CA SER A 106 -0.90 -22.85 -16.73
C SER A 106 -1.46 -22.96 -18.14
N PRO A 107 -2.56 -23.67 -18.35
CA PRO A 107 -3.22 -23.70 -19.65
C PRO A 107 -3.63 -22.33 -20.18
N SER A 108 -3.85 -21.36 -19.28
CA SER A 108 -4.24 -19.98 -19.62
C SER A 108 -3.05 -19.04 -19.86
N GLY A 109 -1.81 -19.49 -19.65
CA GLY A 109 -0.60 -18.70 -19.84
C GLY A 109 0.40 -18.83 -18.69
N SER A 110 1.41 -17.97 -18.72
CA SER A 110 2.49 -17.90 -17.74
C SER A 110 2.21 -16.83 -16.70
N HIS A 111 2.43 -17.15 -15.41
CA HIS A 111 2.12 -16.29 -14.28
C HIS A 111 3.38 -16.04 -13.46
N ASP A 112 3.72 -14.78 -13.23
CA ASP A 112 4.84 -14.41 -12.36
C ASP A 112 4.44 -14.52 -10.89
N CYS A 113 5.29 -15.17 -10.12
CA CYS A 113 5.13 -15.37 -8.68
C CYS A 113 6.21 -14.60 -7.94
N LEU A 114 5.82 -13.70 -7.05
CA LEU A 114 6.73 -12.94 -6.18
C LEU A 114 6.68 -13.50 -4.77
N VAL A 115 7.82 -13.89 -4.22
CA VAL A 115 7.94 -14.31 -2.83
C VAL A 115 8.41 -13.12 -2.00
N GLN A 116 7.58 -12.69 -1.07
CA GLN A 116 7.77 -11.47 -0.31
C GLN A 116 7.61 -11.68 1.20
N GLU A 117 8.08 -10.70 1.98
CA GLU A 117 7.87 -10.65 3.43
C GLU A 117 6.37 -10.72 3.77
N PRO A 118 5.96 -11.65 4.65
CA PRO A 118 4.59 -11.69 5.10
C PRO A 118 4.32 -10.50 6.03
N LEU A 119 3.20 -9.80 5.78
CA LEU A 119 2.80 -8.61 6.52
C LEU A 119 1.38 -8.77 7.08
N GLY A 120 1.01 -7.88 7.99
CA GLY A 120 -0.28 -7.81 8.65
C GLY A 120 -1.35 -7.09 7.80
N LEU A 121 -2.33 -6.50 8.49
CA LEU A 121 -3.41 -5.74 7.86
C LEU A 121 -2.87 -4.47 7.19
N SER A 122 -3.49 -4.06 6.11
CA SER A 122 -3.29 -2.75 5.50
C SER A 122 -3.93 -1.64 6.34
N LEU A 123 -3.44 -0.41 6.21
CA LEU A 123 -3.93 0.70 7.03
C LEU A 123 -5.40 1.04 6.75
N ASP A 124 -5.91 0.87 5.54
CA ASP A 124 -7.35 1.02 5.25
C ASP A 124 -8.17 0.04 6.10
N ARG A 125 -7.76 -1.23 6.19
CA ARG A 125 -8.43 -2.22 7.04
C ARG A 125 -8.31 -1.88 8.53
N VAL A 126 -7.22 -1.29 8.96
CA VAL A 126 -7.06 -0.80 10.33
C VAL A 126 -8.02 0.37 10.59
N LEU A 127 -8.13 1.31 9.67
CA LEU A 127 -9.08 2.43 9.77
C LEU A 127 -10.53 1.94 9.84
N ASP A 128 -10.92 0.95 9.03
CA ASP A 128 -12.27 0.33 9.07
C ASP A 128 -12.64 -0.24 10.45
N THR A 129 -11.67 -0.57 11.30
CA THR A 129 -11.94 -1.04 12.68
C THR A 129 -12.18 0.09 13.67
N ARG A 130 -11.91 1.34 13.29
CA ARG A 130 -12.05 2.50 14.17
C ARG A 130 -13.43 3.13 14.03
N PRO A 131 -14.01 3.65 15.11
CA PRO A 131 -15.36 4.27 15.06
C PRO A 131 -15.45 5.45 14.10
N THR A 132 -14.35 6.17 13.88
CA THR A 132 -14.27 7.36 13.02
C THR A 132 -13.65 7.08 11.66
N ASN A 133 -13.17 5.86 11.40
CA ASN A 133 -12.34 5.49 10.25
C ASN A 133 -11.11 6.41 10.07
N THR A 134 -10.64 7.04 11.14
CA THR A 134 -9.54 8.01 11.11
C THR A 134 -8.56 7.80 12.27
N PHE A 135 -7.35 8.32 12.12
CA PHE A 135 -6.41 8.52 13.22
C PHE A 135 -6.50 9.94 13.76
N ASP A 136 -6.25 10.13 15.04
CA ASP A 136 -5.88 11.44 15.56
C ASP A 136 -4.44 11.80 15.14
N LEU A 137 -4.07 13.09 15.24
CA LEU A 137 -2.77 13.57 14.78
C LEU A 137 -1.59 12.96 15.54
N GLU A 138 -1.76 12.61 16.81
CA GLU A 138 -0.71 11.98 17.61
C GLU A 138 -0.44 10.55 17.15
N LEU A 139 -1.49 9.80 16.83
CA LEU A 139 -1.36 8.44 16.29
C LEU A 139 -0.88 8.41 14.84
N LEU A 140 -1.10 9.50 14.08
CA LEU A 140 -0.63 9.63 12.70
C LEU A 140 0.90 9.83 12.61
N LYS A 141 1.51 10.58 13.53
CA LYS A 141 2.93 10.98 13.45
C LYS A 141 3.91 9.81 13.31
N PRO A 142 3.85 8.75 14.14
CA PRO A 142 4.78 7.64 14.00
C PRO A 142 4.69 6.90 12.65
N PRO A 143 3.51 6.48 12.16
CA PRO A 143 3.40 5.85 10.85
C PRO A 143 3.85 6.77 9.71
N LEU A 144 3.49 8.06 9.75
CA LEU A 144 3.88 9.03 8.74
C LEU A 144 5.40 9.22 8.69
N SER A 145 6.05 9.33 9.86
CA SER A 145 7.52 9.41 9.94
C SER A 145 8.18 8.17 9.32
N GLN A 146 7.64 6.98 9.57
CA GLN A 146 8.18 5.75 9.02
C GLN A 146 8.01 5.66 7.50
N ILE A 147 6.83 6.04 6.99
CA ILE A 147 6.55 6.11 5.55
C ILE A 147 7.52 7.07 4.86
N LEU A 148 7.72 8.27 5.41
CA LEU A 148 8.65 9.25 4.86
C LEU A 148 10.10 8.73 4.84
N LEU A 149 10.56 8.02 5.88
CA LEU A 149 11.87 7.37 5.87
C LEU A 149 11.99 6.29 4.78
N GLY A 150 10.91 5.51 4.57
CA GLY A 150 10.85 4.53 3.49
C GLY A 150 10.91 5.19 2.11
N LEU A 151 10.18 6.29 1.91
CA LEU A 151 10.22 7.08 0.68
C LEU A 151 11.60 7.72 0.44
N ASP A 152 12.24 8.27 1.47
CA ASP A 152 13.59 8.82 1.34
C ASP A 152 14.59 7.75 0.87
N TYR A 153 14.43 6.51 1.37
CA TYR A 153 15.23 5.39 0.89
C TYR A 153 14.96 5.05 -0.59
N LEU A 154 13.70 4.99 -1.00
CA LEU A 154 13.33 4.71 -2.40
C LEU A 154 13.83 5.81 -3.34
N HIS A 155 13.65 7.08 -2.97
CA HIS A 155 14.08 8.23 -3.76
C HIS A 155 15.60 8.28 -3.94
N ARG A 156 16.39 7.86 -2.94
CA ARG A 156 17.86 7.70 -3.08
C ARG A 156 18.27 6.59 -4.03
N LEU A 157 17.36 5.68 -4.34
CA LEU A 157 17.55 4.64 -5.36
C LEU A 157 16.93 5.03 -6.72
N ASP A 158 16.54 6.31 -6.88
CA ASP A 158 15.85 6.83 -8.05
C ASP A 158 14.51 6.11 -8.35
N ILE A 159 13.87 5.55 -7.31
CA ILE A 159 12.60 4.85 -7.40
C ILE A 159 11.47 5.75 -6.89
N ILE A 160 10.45 5.97 -7.71
CA ILE A 160 9.22 6.68 -7.38
C ILE A 160 8.08 5.66 -7.27
N HIS A 161 7.34 5.66 -6.17
CA HIS A 161 6.32 4.64 -5.88
C HIS A 161 5.09 4.76 -6.78
N THR A 162 4.67 5.96 -7.11
CA THR A 162 3.54 6.37 -7.96
C THR A 162 2.13 5.94 -7.54
N ASP A 163 1.96 4.91 -6.70
CA ASP A 163 0.67 4.44 -6.16
C ASP A 163 0.70 4.32 -4.63
N LEU A 164 1.23 5.34 -3.95
CA LEU A 164 1.26 5.36 -2.48
C LEU A 164 -0.13 5.68 -1.93
N GLN A 165 -0.79 4.69 -1.36
CA GLN A 165 -2.10 4.82 -0.75
C GLN A 165 -2.24 3.90 0.47
N VAL A 166 -3.20 4.20 1.36
CA VAL A 166 -3.36 3.49 2.66
C VAL A 166 -3.53 1.97 2.52
N LYS A 167 -4.09 1.49 1.42
CA LYS A 167 -4.19 0.04 1.13
C LYS A 167 -2.83 -0.61 0.84
N ASN A 168 -1.82 0.18 0.39
CA ASN A 168 -0.47 -0.27 0.07
C ASN A 168 0.52 -0.07 1.23
N LEU A 169 0.00 0.29 2.42
CA LEU A 169 0.73 0.45 3.67
C LEU A 169 0.30 -0.65 4.64
N LEU A 170 1.09 -1.72 4.76
CA LEU A 170 0.75 -2.89 5.56
C LEU A 170 1.53 -2.92 6.87
N LEU A 171 0.86 -3.27 7.97
CA LEU A 171 1.51 -3.41 9.27
C LEU A 171 2.54 -4.55 9.25
N GLY A 172 3.70 -4.34 9.85
CA GLY A 172 4.65 -5.40 10.11
C GLY A 172 4.06 -6.45 11.08
N ILE A 173 4.62 -7.66 11.12
CA ILE A 173 4.23 -8.71 12.06
C ILE A 173 5.22 -8.75 13.23
N ASN A 174 4.70 -8.69 14.47
CA ASN A 174 5.52 -8.72 15.69
C ASN A 174 5.93 -10.14 16.07
N ASP A 175 4.97 -11.06 16.00
CA ASP A 175 5.12 -12.42 16.50
C ASP A 175 4.95 -13.42 15.36
N PRO A 176 6.05 -14.06 14.91
CA PRO A 176 5.99 -15.09 13.88
C PRO A 176 5.16 -16.32 14.26
N SER A 177 4.84 -16.52 15.55
CA SER A 177 4.01 -17.65 15.99
C SER A 177 2.60 -17.64 15.37
N VAL A 178 2.14 -16.46 14.93
CA VAL A 178 0.88 -16.30 14.20
C VAL A 178 0.82 -17.23 12.96
N PHE A 179 1.93 -17.45 12.27
CA PHE A 179 1.96 -18.34 11.12
C PHE A 179 1.71 -19.80 11.51
N SER A 180 2.21 -20.23 12.68
CA SER A 180 1.93 -21.57 13.21
C SER A 180 0.46 -21.74 13.60
N VAL A 181 -0.21 -20.66 14.01
CA VAL A 181 -1.65 -20.68 14.27
C VAL A 181 -2.42 -20.88 12.95
N PHE A 182 -2.03 -20.17 11.88
CA PHE A 182 -2.62 -20.36 10.55
C PHE A 182 -2.40 -21.78 10.01
N GLU A 183 -1.17 -22.30 10.12
CA GLU A 183 -0.86 -23.67 9.70
C GLU A 183 -1.78 -24.68 10.40
N LYS A 184 -1.93 -24.58 11.72
CA LYS A 184 -2.79 -25.47 12.50
C LYS A 184 -4.26 -25.29 12.17
N ALA A 185 -4.73 -24.05 12.00
CA ALA A 185 -6.11 -23.80 11.63
C ALA A 185 -6.46 -24.53 10.31
N GLU A 186 -5.63 -24.42 9.30
CA GLU A 186 -5.85 -25.05 7.99
C GLU A 186 -5.68 -26.58 7.99
N THR A 187 -4.83 -27.12 8.85
CA THR A 187 -4.50 -28.55 8.85
C THR A 187 -5.30 -29.38 9.87
N GLU A 188 -5.72 -28.76 11.00
CA GLU A 188 -6.25 -29.52 12.13
C GLU A 188 -7.64 -29.10 12.61
N TYR A 189 -7.97 -27.79 12.58
CA TYR A 189 -9.14 -27.31 13.32
C TYR A 189 -10.23 -26.70 12.47
N GLN A 190 -9.91 -25.78 11.60
CA GLN A 190 -10.88 -24.97 10.86
C GLN A 190 -10.35 -24.58 9.48
N PRO A 191 -10.31 -25.51 8.54
CA PRO A 191 -9.91 -25.22 7.17
C PRO A 191 -10.76 -24.10 6.57
N CYS A 192 -10.15 -23.20 5.80
CA CYS A 192 -10.86 -22.07 5.22
C CYS A 192 -12.02 -22.51 4.33
N PRO A 193 -13.14 -21.77 4.38
CA PRO A 193 -14.24 -21.98 3.46
C PRO A 193 -13.79 -21.82 2.00
N ARG A 194 -14.39 -22.61 1.10
CA ARG A 194 -14.01 -22.62 -0.31
C ARG A 194 -15.17 -22.88 -1.24
N LYS A 195 -15.09 -22.30 -2.42
CA LYS A 195 -16.01 -22.55 -3.53
C LYS A 195 -15.33 -23.55 -4.48
N ALA A 196 -15.94 -24.70 -4.70
CA ALA A 196 -15.48 -25.69 -5.66
C ALA A 196 -16.14 -25.43 -7.02
N LEU A 197 -15.33 -25.15 -8.04
CA LEU A 197 -15.75 -25.03 -9.43
C LEU A 197 -15.15 -26.21 -10.22
N ASP A 198 -15.61 -26.42 -11.44
CA ASP A 198 -15.17 -27.53 -12.26
C ASP A 198 -13.68 -27.50 -12.60
N ASP A 199 -13.13 -26.29 -12.80
CA ASP A 199 -11.75 -26.04 -13.21
C ASP A 199 -10.82 -25.59 -12.05
N ARG A 200 -11.37 -25.04 -10.97
CA ARG A 200 -10.59 -24.47 -9.86
C ARG A 200 -11.32 -24.47 -8.53
N THR A 201 -10.58 -24.24 -7.46
CA THR A 201 -11.13 -23.96 -6.14
C THR A 201 -10.80 -22.53 -5.75
N ILE A 202 -11.82 -21.73 -5.39
CA ILE A 202 -11.64 -20.38 -4.87
C ILE A 202 -11.75 -20.42 -3.35
N TYR A 203 -10.68 -20.03 -2.66
CA TYR A 203 -10.61 -20.05 -1.21
C TYR A 203 -10.99 -18.68 -0.65
N VAL A 204 -11.70 -18.68 0.48
CA VAL A 204 -11.94 -17.46 1.26
C VAL A 204 -10.62 -17.03 1.91
N SER A 205 -10.29 -15.76 1.86
CA SER A 205 -9.05 -15.23 2.45
C SER A 205 -9.06 -15.37 3.96
N MET A 206 -7.94 -15.81 4.51
CA MET A 206 -7.71 -15.89 5.96
C MET A 206 -7.66 -14.49 6.55
N ARG A 207 -8.15 -14.33 7.78
CA ARG A 207 -8.03 -13.07 8.51
C ARG A 207 -6.66 -12.97 9.12
N VAL A 208 -5.84 -12.06 8.61
CA VAL A 208 -4.55 -11.74 9.23
C VAL A 208 -4.81 -11.00 10.53
N PRO A 209 -4.16 -11.37 11.66
CA PRO A 209 -4.38 -10.71 12.94
C PRO A 209 -3.86 -9.28 12.93
N PHE A 210 -4.44 -8.45 13.78
CA PHE A 210 -3.96 -7.11 14.04
C PHE A 210 -2.55 -7.15 14.65
N SER A 211 -1.70 -6.23 14.23
CA SER A 211 -0.35 -6.03 14.76
C SER A 211 -0.19 -4.58 15.23
N HIS A 212 0.62 -4.37 16.26
CA HIS A 212 0.97 -3.04 16.76
C HIS A 212 2.22 -2.47 16.09
N ARG A 213 2.78 -3.12 15.07
CA ARG A 213 3.89 -2.56 14.31
C ARG A 213 3.44 -1.45 13.38
N LEU A 214 4.37 -0.56 13.11
CA LEU A 214 4.18 0.52 12.16
C LEU A 214 4.13 -0.01 10.72
N PRO A 215 3.54 0.75 9.78
CA PRO A 215 3.33 0.31 8.40
C PRO A 215 4.63 0.20 7.61
N ILE A 216 4.60 -0.70 6.64
CA ILE A 216 5.64 -0.96 5.65
C ILE A 216 5.07 -0.63 4.28
N ILE A 217 5.84 0.06 3.45
CA ILE A 217 5.49 0.38 2.07
C ILE A 217 5.50 -0.90 1.25
N THR A 218 4.43 -1.13 0.47
CA THR A 218 4.24 -2.33 -0.34
C THR A 218 3.67 -1.97 -1.71
N ASP A 219 3.52 -2.97 -2.58
CA ASP A 219 2.96 -2.85 -3.92
C ASP A 219 3.79 -1.96 -4.85
N PHE A 220 4.93 -2.49 -5.23
CA PHE A 220 5.86 -1.85 -6.18
C PHE A 220 5.51 -2.16 -7.65
N GLY A 221 4.25 -2.51 -7.95
CA GLY A 221 3.81 -2.85 -9.31
C GLY A 221 3.80 -1.67 -10.28
N GLU A 222 3.56 -0.47 -9.79
CA GLU A 222 3.46 0.77 -10.57
C GLU A 222 4.70 1.67 -10.44
N VAL A 223 5.77 1.20 -9.77
CA VAL A 223 6.98 2.03 -9.58
C VAL A 223 7.62 2.45 -10.89
N ARG A 224 8.21 3.65 -10.88
CA ARG A 224 8.95 4.21 -12.02
C ARG A 224 10.34 4.63 -11.59
N LEU A 225 11.29 4.53 -12.50
CA LEU A 225 12.58 5.17 -12.32
C LEU A 225 12.43 6.68 -12.53
N GLN A 226 13.20 7.48 -11.83
CA GLN A 226 13.09 8.95 -11.85
C GLN A 226 13.19 9.54 -13.26
N GLU A 227 13.96 8.91 -14.16
CA GLU A 227 14.07 9.30 -15.57
C GLU A 227 12.77 9.08 -16.37
N GLU A 228 11.91 8.17 -15.92
CA GLU A 228 10.65 7.78 -16.57
C GLU A 228 9.44 8.47 -15.91
N ALA A 229 9.60 9.03 -14.71
CA ALA A 229 8.52 9.63 -13.95
C ALA A 229 8.11 10.97 -14.54
N ARG A 230 6.81 11.17 -14.64
CA ARG A 230 6.25 12.49 -14.96
C ARG A 230 6.40 13.40 -13.76
N VAL A 231 6.79 14.64 -14.00
CA VAL A 231 6.93 15.66 -12.97
C VAL A 231 5.63 15.78 -12.19
N GLY A 232 5.65 15.43 -10.90
CA GLY A 232 4.53 15.64 -9.99
C GLY A 232 3.75 14.39 -9.56
N GLU A 233 4.19 13.18 -9.92
CA GLU A 233 3.46 11.94 -9.58
C GLU A 233 3.49 11.56 -8.08
N ASP A 234 4.45 12.04 -7.29
CA ASP A 234 4.52 11.77 -5.83
C ASP A 234 3.92 12.90 -4.99
N ILE A 235 2.65 13.15 -5.12
CA ILE A 235 1.92 13.92 -4.11
C ILE A 235 1.42 12.93 -3.06
N MET A 236 1.69 13.20 -1.77
CA MET A 236 1.17 12.42 -0.64
C MET A 236 -0.22 12.93 -0.20
N PRO A 237 -1.32 12.57 -0.87
CA PRO A 237 -2.66 12.87 -0.38
C PRO A 237 -3.00 12.01 0.84
N ASP A 238 -2.37 10.84 0.98
CA ASP A 238 -2.72 9.78 1.94
C ASP A 238 -2.58 10.19 3.41
N SER A 239 -1.73 11.18 3.74
CA SER A 239 -1.67 11.72 5.09
C SER A 239 -2.98 12.39 5.51
N TRP A 240 -3.73 12.96 4.54
CA TRP A 240 -5.06 13.50 4.76
C TRP A 240 -6.09 12.38 4.91
N ASP A 241 -6.07 11.39 4.04
CA ASP A 241 -7.02 10.27 4.04
C ASP A 241 -6.93 9.47 5.35
N MET A 242 -5.76 9.45 6.01
CA MET A 242 -5.58 8.84 7.33
C MET A 242 -6.26 9.62 8.49
N VAL A 243 -6.51 10.91 8.35
CA VAL A 243 -7.15 11.76 9.38
C VAL A 243 -8.57 12.20 9.02
N LYS A 244 -9.01 11.91 7.80
CA LYS A 244 -10.35 12.19 7.30
C LYS A 244 -10.86 10.99 6.52
N ASP A 245 -12.09 10.60 6.80
CA ASP A 245 -12.80 9.55 6.06
C ASP A 245 -13.28 10.06 4.69
N ARG A 246 -12.37 10.67 3.94
CA ARG A 246 -12.60 11.14 2.56
C ARG A 246 -11.30 11.52 1.87
N THR A 247 -11.27 11.37 0.55
CA THR A 247 -10.17 11.84 -0.29
C THR A 247 -10.00 13.37 -0.20
N PHE A 248 -8.76 13.83 -0.27
CA PHE A 248 -8.39 15.24 -0.22
C PHE A 248 -9.02 16.01 -1.38
N PHE A 249 -8.88 15.51 -2.59
CA PHE A 249 -9.54 15.99 -3.79
C PHE A 249 -10.67 15.03 -4.19
N LYS A 250 -11.88 15.53 -4.39
CA LYS A 250 -13.00 14.71 -4.87
C LYS A 250 -12.83 14.38 -6.35
N ALA A 251 -12.46 15.39 -7.14
CA ALA A 251 -12.16 15.26 -8.57
C ALA A 251 -13.23 14.52 -9.40
N ARG A 252 -14.47 14.44 -8.92
CA ARG A 252 -15.55 13.66 -9.54
C ARG A 252 -16.74 14.53 -9.91
N ASN A 253 -17.29 14.28 -11.10
CA ASN A 253 -18.52 14.89 -11.57
C ASN A 253 -19.76 14.29 -10.87
N GLU A 254 -20.95 14.77 -11.23
CA GLU A 254 -22.23 14.30 -10.67
C GLU A 254 -22.51 12.81 -10.94
N GLU A 255 -21.91 12.25 -11.99
CA GLU A 255 -22.00 10.84 -12.36
C GLU A 255 -20.98 9.97 -11.61
N GLY A 256 -20.13 10.58 -10.74
CA GLY A 256 -19.08 9.90 -9.99
C GLY A 256 -17.81 9.59 -10.78
N LEU A 257 -17.70 10.06 -12.03
CA LEU A 257 -16.54 9.86 -12.89
C LEU A 257 -15.47 10.92 -12.58
N LEU A 258 -14.20 10.53 -12.71
CA LEU A 258 -13.07 11.47 -12.57
C LEU A 258 -13.15 12.55 -13.64
N ASP A 259 -12.93 13.80 -13.23
CA ASP A 259 -12.95 14.98 -14.10
C ASP A 259 -11.79 15.90 -13.76
N ASP A 260 -10.81 15.99 -14.66
CA ASP A 260 -9.62 16.82 -14.49
C ASP A 260 -9.92 18.31 -14.27
N ARG A 261 -11.05 18.81 -14.82
CA ARG A 261 -11.46 20.19 -14.64
C ARG A 261 -11.81 20.47 -13.16
N LEU A 262 -12.54 19.53 -12.54
CA LEU A 262 -12.91 19.61 -11.12
C LEU A 262 -11.66 19.47 -10.25
N HIS A 263 -10.80 18.50 -10.58
CA HIS A 263 -9.55 18.30 -9.86
C HIS A 263 -8.68 19.55 -9.86
N LEU A 264 -8.42 20.12 -11.04
CA LEU A 264 -7.62 21.34 -11.17
C LEU A 264 -8.27 22.54 -10.49
N ALA A 265 -9.61 22.67 -10.52
CA ALA A 265 -10.29 23.73 -9.80
C ALA A 265 -10.16 23.59 -8.27
N GLU A 266 -10.23 22.36 -7.73
CA GLU A 266 -9.97 22.08 -6.30
C GLU A 266 -8.52 22.38 -5.93
N MET A 267 -7.56 22.01 -6.79
CA MET A 267 -6.13 22.36 -6.59
C MET A 267 -5.92 23.87 -6.56
N VAL A 268 -6.53 24.62 -7.49
CA VAL A 268 -6.46 26.09 -7.48
C VAL A 268 -7.08 26.69 -6.21
N ALA A 269 -8.20 26.15 -5.74
CA ALA A 269 -8.82 26.62 -4.51
C ALA A 269 -7.89 26.48 -3.28
N ILE A 270 -7.15 25.38 -3.20
CA ILE A 270 -6.32 25.05 -2.03
C ILE A 270 -4.91 25.63 -2.12
N MET A 271 -4.29 25.59 -3.30
CA MET A 271 -2.89 26.01 -3.51
C MET A 271 -2.77 27.42 -4.12
N GLY A 272 -3.88 28.04 -4.53
CA GLY A 272 -3.88 29.23 -5.38
C GLY A 272 -3.59 28.90 -6.85
N PRO A 273 -3.58 29.92 -7.73
CA PRO A 273 -3.33 29.72 -9.15
C PRO A 273 -1.90 29.18 -9.38
N PRO A 274 -1.70 28.30 -10.39
CA PRO A 274 -0.38 27.81 -10.71
C PRO A 274 0.55 28.95 -11.20
N PRO A 275 1.85 28.88 -10.88
CA PRO A 275 2.80 29.85 -11.40
C PRO A 275 2.98 29.68 -12.93
N LYS A 276 3.37 30.76 -13.60
CA LYS A 276 3.56 30.78 -15.06
C LYS A 276 4.54 29.69 -15.53
N GLU A 277 5.60 29.50 -14.79
CA GLU A 277 6.61 28.46 -15.03
C GLU A 277 6.02 27.04 -15.06
N PHE A 278 5.05 26.72 -14.19
CA PHE A 278 4.34 25.45 -14.22
C PHE A 278 3.51 25.30 -15.51
N LEU A 279 2.79 26.34 -15.89
CA LEU A 279 1.96 26.35 -17.09
C LEU A 279 2.76 26.20 -18.39
N GLU A 280 3.96 26.76 -18.43
CA GLU A 280 4.87 26.69 -19.59
C GLU A 280 5.47 25.29 -19.80
N ARG A 281 5.44 24.38 -18.81
CA ARG A 281 5.98 23.02 -18.89
C ARG A 281 5.17 22.11 -19.78
N SER A 282 3.89 22.40 -20.03
CA SER A 282 3.03 21.56 -20.84
C SER A 282 2.05 22.36 -21.68
N GLN A 283 1.96 22.03 -22.95
CA GLN A 283 0.94 22.59 -23.84
C GLN A 283 -0.49 22.22 -23.41
N THR A 284 -0.66 21.11 -22.69
CA THR A 284 -1.95 20.70 -22.13
C THR A 284 -2.49 21.75 -21.16
N SER A 285 -1.64 22.56 -20.54
CA SER A 285 -2.08 23.68 -19.68
C SER A 285 -3.00 24.65 -20.42
N LEU A 286 -2.81 24.87 -21.72
CA LEU A 286 -3.64 25.73 -22.53
C LEU A 286 -5.10 25.24 -22.69
N MET A 287 -5.38 23.99 -22.37
CA MET A 287 -6.76 23.50 -22.30
C MET A 287 -7.53 24.11 -21.12
N TYR A 288 -6.84 24.42 -20.03
CA TYR A 288 -7.42 24.85 -18.76
C TYR A 288 -7.17 26.34 -18.44
N TRP A 289 -6.03 26.89 -18.87
CA TRP A 289 -5.64 28.29 -18.68
C TRP A 289 -5.46 28.99 -20.04
N ASN A 290 -5.69 30.28 -20.07
CA ASN A 290 -5.42 31.11 -21.25
C ASN A 290 -3.90 31.48 -21.33
N GLU A 291 -3.52 32.17 -22.38
CA GLU A 291 -2.13 32.62 -22.60
C GLU A 291 -1.58 33.56 -21.50
N HIS A 292 -2.48 34.16 -20.72
CA HIS A 292 -2.14 35.01 -19.57
C HIS A 292 -2.10 34.23 -18.25
N GLY A 293 -2.25 32.90 -18.26
CA GLY A 293 -2.26 32.05 -17.08
C GLY A 293 -3.55 32.16 -16.25
N GLN A 294 -4.64 32.69 -16.81
CA GLN A 294 -5.92 32.79 -16.14
C GLN A 294 -6.75 31.55 -16.41
N TRP A 295 -7.43 31.06 -15.37
CA TRP A 295 -8.35 29.95 -15.46
C TRP A 295 -9.46 30.23 -16.49
N ARG A 296 -9.72 29.30 -17.40
CA ARG A 296 -10.72 29.48 -18.48
C ARG A 296 -12.17 29.37 -18.01
N GLY A 297 -12.42 29.14 -16.72
CA GLY A 297 -13.77 29.03 -16.19
C GLY A 297 -14.53 27.78 -16.61
N LEU A 298 -13.82 26.70 -16.96
CA LEU A 298 -14.42 25.43 -17.40
C LEU A 298 -15.31 24.80 -16.32
N THR A 299 -15.01 25.06 -15.07
CA THR A 299 -15.84 24.82 -13.90
C THR A 299 -15.56 25.90 -12.87
N PRO A 300 -16.51 26.26 -11.97
CA PRO A 300 -16.26 27.18 -10.89
C PRO A 300 -15.14 26.66 -9.97
N ILE A 301 -14.23 27.54 -9.55
CA ILE A 301 -13.29 27.24 -8.47
C ILE A 301 -14.11 27.20 -7.18
N PRO A 302 -14.11 26.07 -6.44
CA PRO A 302 -14.89 25.96 -5.21
C PRO A 302 -14.32 26.86 -4.11
N ASP A 303 -15.18 27.36 -3.23
CA ASP A 303 -14.77 28.13 -2.04
C ASP A 303 -14.36 27.15 -0.92
N ILE A 304 -13.19 26.52 -1.07
CA ILE A 304 -12.60 25.60 -0.11
C ILE A 304 -11.16 26.02 0.22
N SER A 305 -10.76 25.77 1.45
CA SER A 305 -9.38 25.93 1.92
C SER A 305 -9.01 24.77 2.82
N LEU A 306 -7.72 24.60 3.12
CA LEU A 306 -7.26 23.59 4.09
C LEU A 306 -7.99 23.75 5.43
N GLU A 307 -8.18 24.98 5.88
CA GLU A 307 -8.88 25.30 7.12
C GLU A 307 -10.38 24.91 7.06
N SER A 308 -11.04 25.18 5.95
CA SER A 308 -12.46 24.83 5.77
C SER A 308 -12.67 23.31 5.66
N LEU A 309 -11.64 22.56 5.28
CA LEU A 309 -11.64 21.09 5.22
C LEU A 309 -11.25 20.44 6.56
N ALA A 310 -10.59 21.17 7.46
CA ALA A 310 -10.05 20.66 8.73
C ALA A 310 -11.08 20.34 9.82
N PRO A 311 -12.31 20.92 9.90
CA PRO A 311 -13.25 20.60 10.97
C PRO A 311 -13.46 19.10 11.17
N GLY A 312 -13.30 18.61 12.42
CA GLY A 312 -13.39 17.20 12.78
C GLY A 312 -12.07 16.42 12.66
N ILE A 313 -10.94 17.07 12.34
CA ILE A 313 -9.63 16.49 12.59
C ILE A 313 -9.38 16.50 14.10
N GLU A 314 -9.09 15.33 14.66
CA GLU A 314 -8.84 15.16 16.09
C GLU A 314 -7.33 15.20 16.40
N GLY A 315 -6.99 15.71 17.60
CA GLY A 315 -5.62 15.78 18.10
C GLY A 315 -5.10 17.20 18.32
N GLU A 316 -3.90 17.27 18.90
CA GLU A 316 -3.23 18.54 19.18
C GLU A 316 -2.57 19.09 17.91
N ASP A 317 -2.48 20.45 17.84
CA ASP A 317 -1.70 21.14 16.81
C ASP A 317 -2.20 20.93 15.35
N VAL A 318 -3.53 21.03 15.16
CA VAL A 318 -4.11 21.04 13.80
C VAL A 318 -3.48 22.12 12.90
N PRO A 319 -3.22 23.37 13.38
CA PRO A 319 -2.49 24.36 12.57
C PRO A 319 -1.12 23.91 12.12
N GLY A 320 -0.36 23.22 12.97
CA GLY A 320 0.94 22.66 12.60
C GLY A 320 0.81 21.60 11.50
N PHE A 321 -0.19 20.71 11.59
CA PHE A 321 -0.50 19.73 10.55
C PHE A 321 -0.85 20.40 9.22
N LEU A 322 -1.69 21.43 9.22
CA LEU A 322 -2.05 22.15 7.99
C LEU A 322 -0.84 22.89 7.39
N SER A 323 0.07 23.39 8.25
CA SER A 323 1.34 23.96 7.79
C SER A 323 2.23 22.91 7.14
N PHE A 324 2.32 21.71 7.72
CA PHE A 324 3.02 20.56 7.12
C PHE A 324 2.47 20.22 5.74
N LEU A 325 1.14 20.12 5.59
CA LEU A 325 0.49 19.87 4.30
C LEU A 325 0.80 20.95 3.26
N ARG A 326 0.81 22.24 3.64
CA ARG A 326 1.14 23.34 2.73
C ARG A 326 2.56 23.27 2.18
N ARG A 327 3.50 22.65 2.89
CA ARG A 327 4.85 22.44 2.38
C ARG A 327 4.86 21.40 1.26
N ILE A 328 4.01 20.39 1.34
CA ILE A 328 3.91 19.30 0.35
C ILE A 328 3.10 19.75 -0.88
N LEU A 329 2.00 20.47 -0.64
CA LEU A 329 1.09 20.95 -1.67
C LEU A 329 1.67 22.17 -2.39
N ARG A 330 2.49 21.92 -3.41
CA ARG A 330 3.12 22.91 -4.26
C ARG A 330 2.92 22.53 -5.72
N TRP A 331 2.73 23.53 -6.59
CA TRP A 331 2.63 23.31 -8.03
C TRP A 331 3.92 22.78 -8.62
N LEU A 332 5.04 23.44 -8.27
CA LEU A 332 6.36 23.06 -8.76
C LEU A 332 6.95 21.96 -7.89
N PRO A 333 7.32 20.79 -8.46
CA PRO A 333 7.91 19.69 -7.70
C PRO A 333 9.18 20.08 -6.94
N GLU A 334 10.01 20.93 -7.51
CA GLU A 334 11.24 21.44 -6.91
C GLU A 334 11.05 22.37 -5.70
N GLU A 335 9.81 22.87 -5.49
CA GLU A 335 9.44 23.61 -4.27
C GLU A 335 9.00 22.69 -3.14
N ARG A 336 8.78 21.40 -3.43
CA ARG A 336 8.38 20.42 -2.43
C ARG A 336 9.60 19.96 -1.67
N PRO A 337 9.53 19.87 -0.33
CA PRO A 337 10.59 19.24 0.44
C PRO A 337 10.75 17.78 0.03
N THR A 338 11.96 17.26 0.09
CA THR A 338 12.23 15.84 -0.01
C THR A 338 11.59 15.07 1.15
N ALA A 339 11.36 13.76 0.98
CA ALA A 339 10.86 12.91 2.07
C ALA A 339 11.77 12.97 3.31
N GLY A 340 13.10 13.01 3.12
CA GLY A 340 14.08 13.17 4.20
C GLY A 340 13.96 14.49 4.95
N GLU A 341 13.68 15.60 4.25
CA GLU A 341 13.45 16.91 4.89
C GLU A 341 12.12 16.95 5.65
N LEU A 342 11.08 16.26 5.14
CA LEU A 342 9.79 16.18 5.80
C LEU A 342 9.82 15.36 7.10
N VAL A 343 10.69 14.36 7.21
CA VAL A 343 10.91 13.61 8.48
C VAL A 343 11.33 14.56 9.60
N LEU A 344 12.07 15.63 9.27
CA LEU A 344 12.57 16.62 10.22
C LEU A 344 11.60 17.80 10.43
N ASP A 345 10.39 17.74 9.87
CA ASP A 345 9.40 18.80 10.06
C ASP A 345 9.07 19.02 11.54
N PRO A 346 9.06 20.27 12.04
CA PRO A 346 8.82 20.57 13.45
C PRO A 346 7.50 20.02 13.99
N TRP A 347 6.43 20.01 13.18
CA TRP A 347 5.14 19.42 13.57
C TRP A 347 5.27 17.92 13.74
N LEU A 348 5.91 17.23 12.79
CA LEU A 348 6.06 15.76 12.80
C LEU A 348 6.96 15.33 13.97
N MET A 349 8.04 16.04 14.20
CA MET A 349 8.99 15.77 15.31
C MET A 349 8.40 16.03 16.69
N LYS A 350 7.41 16.94 16.79
CA LYS A 350 6.75 17.29 18.05
C LYS A 350 5.97 16.08 18.60
N GLY A 351 6.43 15.53 19.70
CA GLY A 351 5.81 14.39 20.38
C GLY A 351 6.38 13.02 20.06
N LEU A 352 7.17 12.84 18.99
CA LEU A 352 7.81 11.55 18.68
C LEU A 352 8.71 11.05 19.83
N GLY A 353 9.36 11.95 20.58
CA GLY A 353 10.17 11.61 21.74
C GLY A 353 9.40 10.93 22.88
N LYS A 354 8.08 11.08 22.93
CA LYS A 354 7.22 10.43 23.94
C LYS A 354 6.93 8.95 23.63
N PHE A 355 7.06 8.52 22.39
CA PHE A 355 6.80 7.14 21.95
C PHE A 355 7.99 6.20 22.21
N GLY A 356 9.23 6.71 22.25
CA GLY A 356 10.42 5.93 22.55
C GLY A 356 10.58 5.52 24.03
N GLN A 357 9.75 6.05 24.93
CA GLN A 357 9.82 5.78 26.39
C GLN A 357 8.75 4.81 26.90
N ARG A 358 7.92 4.24 26.04
CA ARG A 358 6.81 3.32 26.41
C ARG A 358 7.05 1.85 26.02
N ASN A 359 8.32 1.43 25.89
CA ASN A 359 8.70 0.01 25.75
C ASN A 359 9.20 -0.56 27.06
#